data_751496c41391ca60aa6f2d15628b8e32
#
_entry.id   751496c41391ca60aa6f2d15628b8e32
#
_cell.length_a   1.000
_cell.length_b   1.000
_cell.length_c   1.000
_cell.angle_alpha   90.00
_cell.angle_beta   90.00
_cell.angle_gamma   90.00
#
_symmetry.space_group_name_H-M   'P 1'
#
loop_
_entity.id
_entity.type
_entity.pdbx_description
1 polymer ?
#
loop_
_entity_poly.entity_id
_entity_poly.type
_entity_poly.pdbx_seq_one_letter_code
_entity_poly.pdbx_strand_id
1 'polypeptide(L)'
;MTYKEFRERQSFDLQDLLAMAYGSLVDDPPEHFDARLPAPPFLMVDRILSMTADGRGGKIIAEQDIRLDCWYFQCHMPRDPVQPGCLSVDAIWQLLGFYCAWRGGQGTGRALGCGEVLFNGQIRPYNKLVRYEVDVRRFSHLKDSGASIVIGDGSIYVDGELIGTVTQARTGVFKGISYPDYPKRSPNSLGGIMDRSR
;
A
#
# COMPACT_ATOMS: atom_id res chain seq x y z
N MET A 1 7.26 -1.17 -18.25
CA MET A 1 6.08 -1.66 -19.03
C MET A 1 5.20 -0.48 -19.42
N THR A 2 4.37 -0.65 -20.48
CA THR A 2 3.39 0.38 -20.85
C THR A 2 2.27 0.50 -19.81
N TYR A 3 1.58 1.65 -19.77
CA TYR A 3 0.44 1.86 -18.88
C TYR A 3 -0.71 0.88 -19.15
N LYS A 4 -0.89 0.49 -20.42
CA LYS A 4 -1.88 -0.53 -20.79
C LYS A 4 -1.52 -1.89 -20.17
N GLU A 5 -0.29 -2.34 -20.34
CA GLU A 5 0.21 -3.59 -19.75
C GLU A 5 0.09 -3.59 -18.21
N PHE A 6 0.43 -2.47 -17.57
CA PHE A 6 0.25 -2.31 -16.12
C PHE A 6 -1.20 -2.58 -15.69
N ARG A 7 -2.17 -2.05 -16.42
CA ARG A 7 -3.59 -2.20 -16.10
C ARG A 7 -4.19 -3.58 -16.43
N GLU A 8 -3.55 -4.33 -17.31
CA GLU A 8 -3.98 -5.67 -17.71
C GLU A 8 -3.27 -6.77 -16.90
N ARG A 9 -2.11 -6.47 -16.35
CA ARG A 9 -1.29 -7.42 -15.59
C ARG A 9 -1.88 -7.67 -14.20
N GLN A 10 -1.89 -8.93 -13.77
CA GLN A 10 -2.54 -9.37 -12.53
C GLN A 10 -1.56 -9.78 -11.42
N SER A 11 -0.28 -9.89 -11.72
CA SER A 11 0.75 -10.26 -10.76
C SER A 11 1.99 -9.37 -10.91
N PHE A 12 2.65 -9.07 -9.80
CA PHE A 12 3.81 -8.17 -9.75
C PHE A 12 4.84 -8.74 -8.79
N ASP A 13 6.08 -8.80 -9.20
CA ASP A 13 7.20 -9.23 -8.38
C ASP A 13 7.84 -8.06 -7.61
N LEU A 14 8.86 -8.35 -6.82
CA LEU A 14 9.56 -7.33 -6.03
C LEU A 14 10.16 -6.22 -6.91
N GLN A 15 10.68 -6.54 -8.08
CA GLN A 15 11.26 -5.55 -8.98
C GLN A 15 10.18 -4.59 -9.49
N ASP A 16 9.00 -5.10 -9.82
CA ASP A 16 7.85 -4.29 -10.22
C ASP A 16 7.40 -3.36 -9.08
N LEU A 17 7.33 -3.89 -7.84
CA LEU A 17 6.91 -3.10 -6.67
C LEU A 17 7.95 -2.01 -6.33
N LEU A 18 9.24 -2.32 -6.43
CA LEU A 18 10.31 -1.32 -6.31
C LEU A 18 10.23 -0.28 -7.43
N ALA A 19 10.00 -0.71 -8.66
CA ALA A 19 9.83 0.21 -9.78
C ALA A 19 8.61 1.14 -9.57
N MET A 20 7.51 0.63 -8.98
CA MET A 20 6.36 1.45 -8.59
C MET A 20 6.72 2.46 -7.49
N ALA A 21 7.49 2.02 -6.49
CA ALA A 21 7.93 2.90 -5.41
C ALA A 21 8.79 4.08 -5.92
N TYR A 22 9.68 3.81 -6.86
CA TYR A 22 10.57 4.83 -7.44
C TYR A 22 10.03 5.50 -8.72
N GLY A 23 8.84 5.12 -9.19
CA GLY A 23 8.15 5.78 -10.30
C GLY A 23 8.66 5.39 -11.69
N SER A 24 9.29 4.25 -11.82
CA SER A 24 9.82 3.71 -13.08
C SER A 24 9.09 2.47 -13.62
N LEU A 25 7.96 2.09 -13.01
CA LEU A 25 7.20 0.92 -13.43
C LEU A 25 6.53 1.09 -14.80
N VAL A 26 6.04 2.29 -15.07
CA VAL A 26 5.31 2.62 -16.30
C VAL A 26 6.13 3.58 -17.15
N ASP A 27 6.35 3.22 -18.42
CA ASP A 27 7.21 3.97 -19.36
C ASP A 27 6.48 5.13 -20.03
N ASP A 28 5.14 5.00 -20.20
CA ASP A 28 4.23 5.96 -20.81
C ASP A 28 3.11 6.39 -19.84
N PRO A 29 3.46 6.89 -18.63
CA PRO A 29 2.45 7.19 -17.62
C PRO A 29 1.50 8.31 -18.11
N PRO A 30 0.18 8.19 -17.85
CA PRO A 30 -0.72 9.29 -18.13
C PRO A 30 -0.41 10.48 -17.22
N GLU A 31 -0.89 11.64 -17.59
CA GLU A 31 -0.82 12.84 -16.75
C GLU A 31 -1.36 12.55 -15.34
N HIS A 32 -0.68 13.02 -14.31
CA HIS A 32 -1.02 12.76 -12.90
C HIS A 32 -0.91 11.31 -12.42
N PHE A 33 -0.11 10.47 -13.10
CA PHE A 33 0.22 9.15 -12.57
C PHE A 33 1.30 9.26 -11.48
N ASP A 34 0.90 9.84 -10.33
CA ASP A 34 1.80 10.16 -9.21
C ASP A 34 1.72 9.16 -8.06
N ALA A 35 0.85 8.14 -8.19
CA ALA A 35 0.74 7.09 -7.19
C ALA A 35 2.05 6.32 -7.05
N ARG A 36 2.49 6.12 -5.81
CA ARG A 36 3.72 5.38 -5.47
C ARG A 36 3.45 4.45 -4.30
N LEU A 37 4.17 3.34 -4.27
CA LEU A 37 4.35 2.57 -3.04
C LEU A 37 5.42 3.24 -2.18
N PRO A 38 5.42 3.02 -0.86
CA PRO A 38 6.56 3.39 -0.05
C PRO A 38 7.80 2.62 -0.50
N ALA A 39 8.96 3.27 -0.41
CA ALA A 39 10.24 2.59 -0.65
C ALA A 39 10.66 1.77 0.59
N PRO A 40 11.54 0.76 0.44
CA PRO A 40 12.17 0.10 1.58
C PRO A 40 12.83 1.11 2.54
N PRO A 41 12.79 0.86 3.86
CA PRO A 41 12.32 -0.38 4.48
C PRO A 41 10.80 -0.43 4.74
N PHE A 42 10.03 0.57 4.33
CA PHE A 42 8.59 0.67 4.61
C PHE A 42 7.70 -0.02 3.56
N LEU A 43 8.26 -0.56 2.48
CA LEU A 43 7.54 -1.45 1.57
C LEU A 43 7.28 -2.77 2.29
N MET A 44 5.99 -3.07 2.57
CA MET A 44 5.58 -4.21 3.39
C MET A 44 5.05 -5.39 2.57
N VAL A 45 5.33 -5.41 1.27
CA VAL A 45 4.90 -6.46 0.34
C VAL A 45 6.05 -6.78 -0.60
N ASP A 46 6.40 -8.06 -0.75
CA ASP A 46 7.45 -8.50 -1.67
C ASP A 46 6.90 -8.91 -3.05
N ARG A 47 5.61 -9.32 -3.12
CA ARG A 47 4.96 -9.68 -4.39
C ARG A 47 3.45 -9.67 -4.30
N ILE A 48 2.82 -9.35 -5.41
CA ILE A 48 1.38 -9.54 -5.63
C ILE A 48 1.22 -10.76 -6.52
N LEU A 49 0.62 -11.82 -5.97
CA LEU A 49 0.41 -13.09 -6.67
C LEU A 49 -0.75 -13.01 -7.66
N SER A 50 -1.82 -12.34 -7.25
CA SER A 50 -2.97 -12.12 -8.12
C SER A 50 -3.73 -10.86 -7.72
N MET A 51 -4.23 -10.19 -8.72
CA MET A 51 -5.08 -9.02 -8.58
C MET A 51 -6.18 -9.07 -9.64
N THR A 52 -7.43 -9.10 -9.19
CA THR A 52 -8.59 -9.21 -10.07
C THR A 52 -9.59 -8.11 -9.81
N ALA A 53 -10.40 -7.79 -10.80
CA ALA A 53 -11.50 -6.85 -10.70
C ALA A 53 -12.80 -7.50 -11.16
N ASP A 54 -13.86 -7.29 -10.39
CA ASP A 54 -15.21 -7.69 -10.74
C ASP A 54 -16.16 -6.52 -10.47
N GLY A 55 -16.58 -5.87 -11.53
CA GLY A 55 -17.37 -4.64 -11.44
C GLY A 55 -16.66 -3.56 -10.60
N ARG A 56 -17.23 -3.23 -9.45
CA ARG A 56 -16.62 -2.29 -8.48
C ARG A 56 -15.75 -2.97 -7.45
N GLY A 57 -15.82 -4.29 -7.34
CA GLY A 57 -15.05 -5.10 -6.41
C GLY A 57 -13.81 -5.73 -7.03
N GLY A 58 -13.25 -6.69 -6.30
CA GLY A 58 -12.12 -7.48 -6.74
C GLY A 58 -11.41 -8.18 -5.59
N LYS A 59 -10.31 -8.83 -5.90
CA LYS A 59 -9.49 -9.52 -4.89
C LYS A 59 -8.01 -9.26 -5.15
N ILE A 60 -7.24 -9.16 -4.07
CA ILE A 60 -5.78 -9.05 -4.10
C ILE A 60 -5.22 -10.15 -3.21
N ILE A 61 -4.22 -10.87 -3.71
CA ILE A 61 -3.44 -11.84 -2.94
C ILE A 61 -1.99 -11.42 -3.06
N ALA A 62 -1.34 -11.19 -1.92
CA ALA A 62 0.04 -10.72 -1.87
C ALA A 62 0.81 -11.40 -0.74
N GLU A 63 2.12 -11.34 -0.80
CA GLU A 63 3.01 -11.98 0.16
C GLU A 63 4.18 -11.08 0.55
N GLN A 64 4.66 -11.30 1.78
CA GLN A 64 5.87 -10.73 2.34
C GLN A 64 6.71 -11.86 2.92
N ASP A 65 7.98 -11.95 2.54
CA ASP A 65 8.93 -12.89 3.12
C ASP A 65 9.45 -12.36 4.47
N ILE A 66 9.44 -13.21 5.48
CA ILE A 66 9.99 -12.87 6.78
C ILE A 66 11.45 -13.30 6.85
N ARG A 67 12.32 -12.34 7.13
CA ARG A 67 13.76 -12.54 7.26
C ARG A 67 14.25 -12.02 8.60
N LEU A 68 15.31 -12.62 9.13
CA LEU A 68 15.89 -12.23 10.40
C LEU A 68 16.43 -10.78 10.41
N ASP A 69 16.79 -10.27 9.25
CA ASP A 69 17.30 -8.91 9.05
C ASP A 69 16.20 -7.85 8.83
N CYS A 70 14.91 -8.25 8.90
CA CYS A 70 13.83 -7.28 8.87
C CYS A 70 14.02 -6.24 9.99
N TRP A 71 14.04 -4.97 9.60
CA TRP A 71 14.41 -3.84 10.47
C TRP A 71 13.60 -3.76 11.75
N TYR A 72 12.32 -4.13 11.71
CA TYR A 72 11.44 -4.05 12.87
C TYR A 72 11.81 -5.03 13.96
N PHE A 73 12.40 -6.19 13.65
CA PHE A 73 12.89 -7.13 14.67
C PHE A 73 14.08 -6.59 15.46
N GLN A 74 14.79 -5.59 14.91
CA GLN A 74 15.93 -4.96 15.62
C GLN A 74 15.50 -3.98 16.70
N CYS A 75 14.26 -3.50 16.65
CA CYS A 75 13.79 -2.42 17.53
C CYS A 75 12.44 -2.70 18.22
N HIS A 76 11.65 -3.62 17.72
CA HIS A 76 10.30 -3.90 18.23
C HIS A 76 10.13 -5.38 18.60
N MET A 77 10.35 -5.77 19.88
CA MET A 77 10.85 -4.99 21.00
C MET A 77 12.13 -5.64 21.53
N PRO A 78 12.98 -4.93 22.29
CA PRO A 78 14.16 -5.54 22.89
C PRO A 78 13.80 -6.79 23.71
N ARG A 79 14.44 -7.93 23.41
CA ARG A 79 14.21 -9.26 24.00
C ARG A 79 12.90 -9.94 23.60
N ASP A 80 12.03 -9.28 22.82
CA ASP A 80 10.76 -9.83 22.36
C ASP A 80 10.48 -9.40 20.89
N PRO A 81 11.29 -9.85 19.93
CA PRO A 81 11.18 -9.40 18.56
C PRO A 81 9.87 -9.88 17.92
N VAL A 82 9.09 -8.92 17.46
CA VAL A 82 7.80 -9.14 16.79
C VAL A 82 7.56 -8.02 15.78
N GLN A 83 7.00 -8.35 14.63
CA GLN A 83 6.56 -7.32 13.68
C GLN A 83 5.44 -6.47 14.32
N PRO A 84 5.56 -5.12 14.31
CA PRO A 84 4.44 -4.27 14.73
C PRO A 84 3.19 -4.56 13.90
N GLY A 85 2.06 -4.82 14.56
CA GLY A 85 0.79 -5.13 13.86
C GLY A 85 0.34 -4.03 12.91
N CYS A 86 0.66 -2.77 13.22
CA CYS A 86 0.36 -1.62 12.34
C CYS A 86 1.04 -1.73 10.97
N LEU A 87 2.17 -2.43 10.84
CA LEU A 87 2.83 -2.64 9.54
C LEU A 87 2.01 -3.57 8.63
N SER A 88 1.33 -4.56 9.22
CA SER A 88 0.41 -5.42 8.45
C SER A 88 -0.86 -4.66 8.02
N VAL A 89 -1.33 -3.72 8.83
CA VAL A 89 -2.43 -2.81 8.44
C VAL A 89 -1.98 -1.91 7.29
N ASP A 90 -0.76 -1.38 7.37
CA ASP A 90 -0.21 -0.53 6.32
C ASP A 90 0.00 -1.32 5.01
N ALA A 91 0.43 -2.59 5.08
CA ALA A 91 0.50 -3.46 3.91
C ALA A 91 -0.84 -3.54 3.16
N ILE A 92 -1.95 -3.65 3.89
CA ILE A 92 -3.30 -3.65 3.29
C ILE A 92 -3.60 -2.31 2.61
N TRP A 93 -3.24 -1.17 3.22
CA TRP A 93 -3.37 0.14 2.57
C TRP A 93 -2.47 0.29 1.35
N GLN A 94 -1.24 -0.23 1.39
CA GLN A 94 -0.33 -0.25 0.24
C GLN A 94 -0.94 -1.03 -0.93
N LEU A 95 -1.50 -2.21 -0.66
CA LEU A 95 -2.18 -3.04 -1.65
C LEU A 95 -3.42 -2.36 -2.24
N LEU A 96 -4.26 -1.75 -1.41
CA LEU A 96 -5.42 -0.99 -1.86
C LEU A 96 -5.01 0.24 -2.68
N GLY A 97 -3.94 0.93 -2.29
CA GLY A 97 -3.38 2.05 -3.03
C GLY A 97 -2.87 1.64 -4.42
N PHE A 98 -2.14 0.53 -4.47
CA PHE A 98 -1.69 -0.06 -5.73
C PHE A 98 -2.87 -0.47 -6.62
N TYR A 99 -3.87 -1.14 -6.04
CA TYR A 99 -5.11 -1.50 -6.74
C TYR A 99 -5.82 -0.26 -7.30
N CYS A 100 -5.87 0.82 -6.54
CA CYS A 100 -6.50 2.06 -6.97
C CYS A 100 -5.82 2.63 -8.22
N ALA A 101 -4.48 2.66 -8.25
CA ALA A 101 -3.71 3.06 -9.43
C ALA A 101 -3.90 2.09 -10.61
N TRP A 102 -3.89 0.80 -10.33
CA TRP A 102 -4.13 -0.25 -11.31
C TRP A 102 -5.53 -0.15 -11.95
N ARG A 103 -6.54 0.25 -11.20
CA ARG A 103 -7.90 0.53 -11.70
C ARG A 103 -8.00 1.84 -12.49
N GLY A 104 -6.91 2.58 -12.63
CA GLY A 104 -6.84 3.83 -13.38
C GLY A 104 -7.00 5.10 -12.55
N GLY A 105 -6.92 4.97 -11.22
CA GLY A 105 -6.84 6.12 -10.32
C GLY A 105 -5.56 6.93 -10.59
N GLN A 106 -5.69 8.24 -10.65
CA GLN A 106 -4.60 9.19 -10.91
C GLN A 106 -4.43 10.15 -9.75
N GLY A 107 -3.19 10.49 -9.45
CA GLY A 107 -2.83 11.40 -8.36
C GLY A 107 -2.02 10.74 -7.27
N THR A 108 -1.89 11.40 -6.14
CA THR A 108 -1.08 10.95 -4.99
C THR A 108 -1.92 10.13 -4.03
N GLY A 109 -1.39 8.99 -3.58
CA GLY A 109 -2.07 8.06 -2.66
C GLY A 109 -2.12 8.55 -1.21
N ARG A 110 -3.23 8.29 -0.53
CA ARG A 110 -3.40 8.52 0.91
C ARG A 110 -4.24 7.41 1.54
N ALA A 111 -3.78 6.88 2.69
CA ALA A 111 -4.61 6.09 3.58
C ALA A 111 -5.67 7.00 4.23
N LEU A 112 -6.91 6.55 4.25
CA LEU A 112 -8.04 7.33 4.75
C LEU A 112 -8.62 6.79 6.07
N GLY A 113 -8.17 5.60 6.48
CA GLY A 113 -8.60 4.95 7.71
C GLY A 113 -9.08 3.52 7.47
N CYS A 114 -9.54 2.89 8.53
CA CYS A 114 -10.16 1.57 8.52
C CYS A 114 -11.28 1.52 9.56
N GLY A 115 -12.01 0.42 9.58
CA GLY A 115 -12.94 0.06 10.64
C GLY A 115 -12.21 -0.65 11.78
N GLU A 116 -12.64 -1.87 12.08
CA GLU A 116 -12.04 -2.68 13.12
C GLU A 116 -10.73 -3.32 12.66
N VAL A 117 -9.77 -3.40 13.56
CA VAL A 117 -8.52 -4.15 13.40
C VAL A 117 -8.44 -5.17 14.53
N LEU A 118 -8.32 -6.45 14.21
CA LEU A 118 -8.15 -7.53 15.17
C LEU A 118 -6.80 -8.21 14.94
N PHE A 119 -6.08 -8.47 16.02
CA PHE A 119 -4.86 -9.26 16.03
C PHE A 119 -5.05 -10.47 16.95
N ASN A 120 -5.06 -11.66 16.37
CA ASN A 120 -5.21 -12.94 17.07
C ASN A 120 -3.90 -13.72 17.17
N GLY A 121 -2.86 -13.24 16.49
CA GLY A 121 -1.54 -13.86 16.47
C GLY A 121 -0.43 -12.84 16.24
N GLN A 122 0.78 -13.32 16.03
CA GLN A 122 2.00 -12.51 15.93
C GLN A 122 2.87 -12.99 14.77
N ILE A 123 3.68 -12.08 14.23
CA ILE A 123 4.71 -12.37 13.23
C ILE A 123 6.05 -12.29 13.92
N ARG A 124 6.73 -13.43 14.02
CA ARG A 124 7.98 -13.62 14.76
C ARG A 124 9.15 -13.89 13.80
N PRO A 125 10.41 -13.71 14.24
CA PRO A 125 11.59 -13.96 13.40
C PRO A 125 11.71 -15.39 12.86
N TYR A 126 11.08 -16.37 13.49
CA TYR A 126 11.08 -17.76 13.04
C TYR A 126 10.00 -18.07 11.99
N ASN A 127 9.04 -17.19 11.78
CA ASN A 127 8.07 -17.33 10.70
C ASN A 127 8.75 -17.11 9.34
N LYS A 128 8.12 -17.57 8.27
CA LYS A 128 8.69 -17.52 6.93
C LYS A 128 7.94 -16.60 5.99
N LEU A 129 6.60 -16.60 6.09
CA LEU A 129 5.75 -15.96 5.10
C LEU A 129 4.56 -15.30 5.75
N VAL A 130 4.33 -14.06 5.39
CA VAL A 130 3.04 -13.39 5.60
C VAL A 130 2.30 -13.35 4.27
N ARG A 131 1.03 -13.75 4.29
CA ARG A 131 0.12 -13.63 3.16
C ARG A 131 -1.00 -12.67 3.50
N TYR A 132 -1.24 -11.75 2.60
CA TYR A 132 -2.34 -10.81 2.65
C TYR A 132 -3.40 -11.20 1.63
N GLU A 133 -4.64 -11.33 2.06
CA GLU A 133 -5.80 -11.49 1.17
C GLU A 133 -6.71 -10.28 1.38
N VAL A 134 -6.96 -9.52 0.32
CA VAL A 134 -7.79 -8.32 0.38
C VAL A 134 -8.99 -8.47 -0.53
N ASP A 135 -10.16 -8.49 0.06
CA ASP A 135 -11.43 -8.45 -0.66
C ASP A 135 -11.81 -6.98 -0.90
N VAL A 136 -11.63 -6.52 -2.13
CA VAL A 136 -12.01 -5.17 -2.53
C VAL A 136 -13.53 -5.10 -2.65
N ARG A 137 -14.14 -4.38 -1.73
CA ARG A 137 -15.59 -4.19 -1.69
C ARG A 137 -16.08 -3.17 -2.71
N ARG A 138 -15.29 -2.11 -2.90
CA ARG A 138 -15.70 -1.01 -3.75
C ARG A 138 -14.52 -0.19 -4.23
N PHE A 139 -14.46 0.01 -5.54
CA PHE A 139 -13.68 1.06 -6.20
C PHE A 139 -14.63 2.12 -6.76
N SER A 140 -14.33 3.39 -6.53
CA SER A 140 -15.12 4.53 -7.00
C SER A 140 -14.23 5.59 -7.60
N HIS A 141 -14.59 6.08 -8.76
CA HIS A 141 -13.99 7.27 -9.36
C HIS A 141 -14.98 8.43 -9.26
N LEU A 142 -14.58 9.49 -8.58
CA LEU A 142 -15.38 10.69 -8.35
C LEU A 142 -15.12 11.70 -9.46
N LYS A 143 -16.07 11.83 -10.39
CA LYS A 143 -15.92 12.65 -11.61
C LYS A 143 -15.59 14.11 -11.31
N ASP A 144 -16.23 14.69 -10.30
CA ASP A 144 -16.13 16.12 -10.00
C ASP A 144 -14.76 16.50 -9.42
N SER A 145 -14.17 15.65 -8.59
CA SER A 145 -12.87 15.90 -7.95
C SER A 145 -11.71 15.18 -8.65
N GLY A 146 -12.00 14.26 -9.57
CA GLY A 146 -11.00 13.36 -10.17
C GLY A 146 -10.37 12.38 -9.18
N ALA A 147 -10.86 12.33 -7.93
CA ALA A 147 -10.37 11.40 -6.92
C ALA A 147 -10.86 9.99 -7.20
N SER A 148 -10.04 9.00 -6.85
CA SER A 148 -10.43 7.60 -6.85
C SER A 148 -10.27 7.02 -5.45
N ILE A 149 -11.28 6.31 -4.97
CA ILE A 149 -11.31 5.72 -3.62
C ILE A 149 -11.58 4.23 -3.74
N VAL A 150 -10.85 3.45 -2.95
CA VAL A 150 -11.03 2.02 -2.80
C VAL A 150 -11.30 1.67 -1.34
N ILE A 151 -12.20 0.72 -1.13
CA ILE A 151 -12.55 0.18 0.18
C ILE A 151 -12.45 -1.34 0.10
N GLY A 152 -11.80 -1.96 1.06
CA GLY A 152 -11.67 -3.41 1.14
C GLY A 152 -11.52 -3.90 2.56
N ASP A 153 -11.65 -5.21 2.72
CA ASP A 153 -11.34 -5.93 3.95
C ASP A 153 -10.11 -6.78 3.73
N GLY A 154 -9.23 -6.83 4.71
CA GLY A 154 -7.98 -7.58 4.65
C GLY A 154 -7.92 -8.69 5.68
N SER A 155 -7.41 -9.84 5.27
CA SER A 155 -7.02 -10.95 6.14
C SER A 155 -5.50 -11.15 6.10
N ILE A 156 -4.91 -11.38 7.26
CA ILE A 156 -3.46 -11.50 7.45
C ILE A 156 -3.18 -12.92 7.93
N TYR A 157 -2.41 -13.65 7.16
CA TYR A 157 -1.99 -15.01 7.49
C TYR A 157 -0.48 -15.05 7.71
N VAL A 158 -0.01 -15.82 8.69
CA VAL A 158 1.39 -16.15 8.85
C VAL A 158 1.58 -17.65 8.80
N ASP A 159 2.44 -18.12 7.89
CA ASP A 159 2.70 -19.54 7.65
C ASP A 159 1.40 -20.38 7.46
N GLY A 160 0.35 -19.75 6.90
CA GLY A 160 -0.96 -20.36 6.65
C GLY A 160 -2.00 -20.19 7.76
N GLU A 161 -1.64 -19.65 8.91
CA GLU A 161 -2.55 -19.38 10.02
C GLU A 161 -3.11 -17.95 9.95
N LEU A 162 -4.42 -17.78 10.08
CA LEU A 162 -5.07 -16.46 10.15
C LEU A 162 -4.76 -15.80 11.49
N ILE A 163 -4.02 -14.71 11.46
CA ILE A 163 -3.56 -13.98 12.65
C ILE A 163 -4.18 -12.59 12.82
N GLY A 164 -4.88 -12.09 11.84
CA GLY A 164 -5.51 -10.78 11.97
C GLY A 164 -6.42 -10.42 10.81
N THR A 165 -7.29 -9.46 11.07
CA THR A 165 -8.22 -8.91 10.08
C THR A 165 -8.30 -7.40 10.19
N VAL A 166 -8.57 -6.75 9.05
CA VAL A 166 -8.81 -5.31 8.96
C VAL A 166 -10.09 -5.11 8.15
N THR A 167 -11.09 -4.48 8.72
CA THR A 167 -12.35 -4.21 8.03
C THR A 167 -12.38 -2.79 7.49
N GLN A 168 -13.05 -2.59 6.37
CA GLN A 168 -13.30 -1.27 5.77
C GLN A 168 -12.02 -0.41 5.63
N ALA A 169 -10.89 -1.03 5.30
CA ALA A 169 -9.68 -0.29 4.97
C ALA A 169 -9.96 0.59 3.74
N ARG A 170 -9.60 1.86 3.84
CA ARG A 170 -9.88 2.88 2.82
C ARG A 170 -8.61 3.56 2.38
N THR A 171 -8.42 3.61 1.09
CA THR A 171 -7.31 4.34 0.44
C THR A 171 -7.86 5.12 -0.74
N GLY A 172 -7.30 6.27 -1.00
CA GLY A 172 -7.67 7.06 -2.17
C GLY A 172 -6.43 7.61 -2.88
N VAL A 173 -6.59 7.94 -4.16
CA VAL A 173 -5.64 8.73 -4.93
C VAL A 173 -6.32 10.02 -5.36
N PHE A 174 -5.59 11.13 -5.24
CA PHE A 174 -6.13 12.47 -5.39
C PHE A 174 -5.23 13.29 -6.28
N LYS A 175 -5.82 13.98 -7.27
CA LYS A 175 -5.13 14.95 -8.10
C LYS A 175 -5.00 16.29 -7.37
N GLY A 176 -3.88 16.98 -7.59
CA GLY A 176 -3.72 18.34 -7.14
C GLY A 176 -3.89 18.57 -5.64
N ILE A 177 -3.46 17.59 -4.81
CA ILE A 177 -3.51 17.78 -3.36
C ILE A 177 -2.72 19.02 -3.00
N SER A 178 -3.40 19.98 -2.39
CA SER A 178 -2.80 21.18 -1.82
C SER A 178 -3.07 21.21 -0.32
N TYR A 179 -2.02 21.45 0.43
CA TYR A 179 -2.08 21.64 1.88
C TYR A 179 -1.57 23.05 2.21
N PRO A 180 -2.40 24.10 2.03
CA PRO A 180 -1.94 25.48 2.24
C PRO A 180 -1.39 25.71 3.65
N ASP A 181 -1.90 24.92 4.62
CA ASP A 181 -1.49 25.01 6.03
C ASP A 181 -0.53 23.87 6.45
N TYR A 182 -0.05 23.06 5.50
CA TYR A 182 0.84 21.95 5.80
C TYR A 182 2.06 21.94 4.86
N PRO A 183 3.24 21.66 5.38
CA PRO A 183 3.52 21.53 6.82
C PRO A 183 3.32 22.87 7.53
N LYS A 184 2.73 22.86 8.72
CA LYS A 184 2.63 24.06 9.54
C LYS A 184 4.02 24.64 9.74
N ARG A 185 4.25 25.82 9.18
CA ARG A 185 5.55 26.49 9.30
C ARG A 185 5.71 26.98 10.72
N SER A 186 6.70 26.48 11.40
CA SER A 186 7.19 27.01 12.66
C SER A 186 8.67 27.35 12.50
N PRO A 187 9.27 28.15 13.38
CA PRO A 187 10.71 28.41 13.33
C PRO A 187 11.58 27.16 13.38
N ASN A 188 11.02 26.04 13.89
CA ASN A 188 11.70 24.75 14.04
C ASN A 188 11.25 23.71 12.98
N SER A 189 10.34 24.09 12.08
CA SER A 189 9.78 23.19 11.07
C SER A 189 10.34 23.58 9.70
N LEU A 190 11.38 22.88 9.29
CA LEU A 190 12.01 23.06 7.96
C LEU A 190 11.52 22.02 6.94
N GLY A 191 10.52 21.23 7.32
CA GLY A 191 9.92 20.24 6.44
C GLY A 191 8.97 20.87 5.41
N GLY A 192 8.83 20.25 4.27
CA GLY A 192 7.94 20.66 3.21
C GLY A 192 8.20 19.96 1.89
N ILE A 193 7.41 20.29 0.89
CA ILE A 193 7.65 19.82 -0.48
C ILE A 193 8.95 20.47 -0.95
N MET A 194 9.93 19.66 -1.34
CA MET A 194 11.14 20.17 -1.97
C MET A 194 10.77 20.79 -3.32
N ASP A 195 11.00 22.08 -3.44
CA ASP A 195 10.91 22.76 -4.72
C ASP A 195 12.05 22.27 -5.63
N ARG A 196 11.70 21.53 -6.67
CA ARG A 196 12.65 21.00 -7.67
C ARG A 196 12.97 22.01 -8.77
N SER A 197 12.43 23.23 -8.69
CA SER A 197 12.68 24.30 -9.67
C SER A 197 13.97 25.09 -9.41
N ARG A 198 14.83 24.61 -8.49
CA ARG A 198 16.15 25.21 -8.24
C ARG A 198 17.25 24.29 -8.69
#